data_3ea28924c0015ea8275412c6ce0664f6
#
_entry.id   3ea28924c0015ea8275412c6ce0664f6
#
_cell.length_a   1.000
_cell.length_b   1.000
_cell.length_c   1.000
_cell.angle_alpha   90.00
_cell.angle_beta   90.00
_cell.angle_gamma   90.00
#
_symmetry.space_group_name_H-M   'P 1'
#
loop_
_entity.id
_entity.type
_entity.pdbx_description
1 polymer ?
#
loop_
_entity_poly.entity_id
_entity_poly.type
_entity_poly.pdbx_seq_one_letter_code
_entity_poly.pdbx_strand_id
1 'polypeptide(L)'
;FSQSKPQGLVPTPSISFAAGAVKPGTALDLACGTGRHTIFLAERGWHVIAVDGSRVGINLMLAEAEARHCRNRIEHYVKDLEAQPAEFVIEPDGYDLIADCFFLHRPLFSAIRFGVRPGGLFVGALHVSAPGLDNRHRFVLKQGQLVGMVRDWGWKILYESKDLDTNRAVEGQSTEALVAQRPA
;
A
#
# COMPACT_ATOMS: atom_id res chain seq x y z
N PHE A 1 -24.48 6.12 25.20
CA PHE A 1 -23.18 5.44 25.04
C PHE A 1 -22.72 5.65 23.61
N SER A 2 -21.87 6.64 23.38
CA SER A 2 -21.22 6.90 22.11
C SER A 2 -20.15 5.84 21.89
N GLN A 3 -20.40 4.89 21.01
CA GLN A 3 -19.35 3.97 20.53
C GLN A 3 -18.41 4.79 19.64
N SER A 4 -17.25 5.14 20.15
CA SER A 4 -16.15 5.66 19.35
C SER A 4 -15.79 4.59 18.30
N LYS A 5 -15.96 4.91 17.01
CA LYS A 5 -15.45 4.08 15.91
C LYS A 5 -13.97 3.78 16.16
N PRO A 6 -13.51 2.55 15.99
CA PRO A 6 -12.09 2.25 16.11
C PRO A 6 -11.31 3.12 15.11
N GLN A 7 -10.41 3.94 15.61
CA GLN A 7 -9.61 4.92 14.85
C GLN A 7 -8.66 4.29 13.80
N GLY A 8 -8.69 2.96 13.63
CA GLY A 8 -7.71 2.20 12.85
C GLY A 8 -8.04 1.93 11.38
N LEU A 9 -9.25 2.25 10.89
CA LEU A 9 -9.72 1.77 9.57
C LEU A 9 -9.90 2.87 8.51
N VAL A 10 -9.45 4.08 8.77
CA VAL A 10 -9.46 5.14 7.76
C VAL A 10 -8.30 4.89 6.79
N PRO A 11 -8.56 4.66 5.49
CA PRO A 11 -7.50 4.47 4.51
C PRO A 11 -6.72 5.77 4.30
N THR A 12 -5.50 5.67 3.79
CA THR A 12 -4.77 6.85 3.33
C THR A 12 -5.54 7.54 2.20
N PRO A 13 -5.46 8.88 2.07
CA PRO A 13 -6.12 9.59 0.98
C PRO A 13 -5.73 9.08 -0.42
N SER A 14 -4.50 8.62 -0.60
CA SER A 14 -4.02 8.01 -1.84
C SER A 14 -4.78 6.73 -2.21
N ILE A 15 -5.08 5.86 -1.25
CA ILE A 15 -5.91 4.66 -1.46
C ILE A 15 -7.36 5.04 -1.81
N SER A 16 -7.92 6.04 -1.12
CA SER A 16 -9.27 6.53 -1.43
C SER A 16 -9.35 7.09 -2.84
N PHE A 17 -8.35 7.86 -3.26
CA PHE A 17 -8.24 8.38 -4.62
C PHE A 17 -8.14 7.24 -5.66
N ALA A 18 -7.24 6.30 -5.45
CA ALA A 18 -7.01 5.19 -6.38
C ALA A 18 -8.26 4.32 -6.56
N ALA A 19 -8.98 4.03 -5.47
CA ALA A 19 -10.22 3.25 -5.52
C ALA A 19 -11.34 3.90 -6.35
N GLY A 20 -11.31 5.24 -6.49
CA GLY A 20 -12.24 5.98 -7.34
C GLY A 20 -11.75 6.23 -8.77
N ALA A 21 -10.46 6.04 -9.05
CA ALA A 21 -9.85 6.38 -10.34
C ALA A 21 -10.03 5.30 -11.42
N VAL A 22 -10.19 4.03 -11.02
CA VAL A 22 -10.39 2.90 -11.94
C VAL A 22 -11.49 1.98 -11.40
N LYS A 23 -12.03 1.13 -12.28
CA LYS A 23 -13.04 0.13 -11.87
C LYS A 23 -12.41 -0.91 -10.93
N PRO A 24 -13.16 -1.41 -9.94
CA PRO A 24 -12.70 -2.50 -9.10
C PRO A 24 -12.27 -3.72 -9.89
N GLY A 25 -11.11 -4.25 -9.57
CA GLY A 25 -10.51 -5.44 -10.14
C GLY A 25 -9.75 -6.20 -9.05
N THR A 26 -8.56 -6.70 -9.36
CA THR A 26 -7.68 -7.36 -8.40
C THR A 26 -6.68 -6.37 -7.81
N ALA A 27 -6.66 -6.24 -6.49
CA ALA A 27 -5.71 -5.42 -5.75
C ALA A 27 -4.74 -6.29 -4.93
N LEU A 28 -3.49 -5.87 -4.85
CA LEU A 28 -2.49 -6.43 -3.94
C LEU A 28 -2.16 -5.39 -2.87
N ASP A 29 -2.34 -5.76 -1.60
CA ASP A 29 -2.00 -4.93 -0.44
C ASP A 29 -0.77 -5.52 0.27
N LEU A 30 0.39 -4.91 0.04
CA LEU A 30 1.68 -5.35 0.57
C LEU A 30 1.88 -4.80 1.98
N ALA A 31 2.29 -5.65 2.91
CA ALA A 31 2.41 -5.35 4.34
C ALA A 31 1.11 -4.76 4.90
N CYS A 32 0.00 -5.47 4.66
CA CYS A 32 -1.36 -5.00 4.92
C CYS A 32 -1.66 -4.75 6.42
N GLY A 33 -0.86 -5.30 7.34
CA GLY A 33 -1.03 -5.19 8.78
C GLY A 33 -2.40 -5.68 9.25
N THR A 34 -3.16 -4.82 9.93
CA THR A 34 -4.53 -5.11 10.38
C THR A 34 -5.60 -4.81 9.33
N GLY A 35 -5.19 -4.53 8.08
CA GLY A 35 -6.06 -4.55 6.91
C GLY A 35 -6.88 -3.30 6.65
N ARG A 36 -6.49 -2.11 7.14
CA ARG A 36 -7.29 -0.88 6.90
C ARG A 36 -7.53 -0.59 5.41
N HIS A 37 -6.51 -0.81 4.55
CA HIS A 37 -6.62 -0.62 3.11
C HIS A 37 -7.33 -1.81 2.44
N THR A 38 -6.95 -3.02 2.84
CA THR A 38 -7.57 -4.27 2.38
C THR A 38 -9.10 -4.23 2.55
N ILE A 39 -9.58 -3.92 3.75
CA ILE A 39 -11.01 -3.87 4.07
C ILE A 39 -11.70 -2.75 3.29
N PHE A 40 -11.08 -1.57 3.24
CA PHE A 40 -11.63 -0.43 2.49
C PHE A 40 -11.84 -0.76 1.00
N LEU A 41 -10.87 -1.43 0.38
CA LEU A 41 -10.96 -1.86 -1.03
C LEU A 41 -11.99 -2.97 -1.21
N ALA A 42 -12.01 -3.97 -0.33
CA ALA A 42 -12.95 -5.09 -0.39
C ALA A 42 -14.42 -4.64 -0.27
N GLU A 43 -14.73 -3.69 0.64
CA GLU A 43 -16.05 -3.08 0.76
C GLU A 43 -16.49 -2.35 -0.52
N ARG A 44 -15.55 -1.95 -1.38
CA ARG A 44 -15.79 -1.28 -2.67
C ARG A 44 -15.76 -2.20 -3.88
N GLY A 45 -15.79 -3.50 -3.63
CA GLY A 45 -15.92 -4.51 -4.68
C GLY A 45 -14.60 -5.02 -5.25
N TRP A 46 -13.44 -4.58 -4.72
CA TRP A 46 -12.14 -5.13 -5.12
C TRP A 46 -11.97 -6.56 -4.62
N HIS A 47 -11.38 -7.42 -5.44
CA HIS A 47 -10.78 -8.66 -4.96
C HIS A 47 -9.38 -8.34 -4.44
N VAL A 48 -9.14 -8.51 -3.13
CA VAL A 48 -7.89 -8.06 -2.50
C VAL A 48 -7.06 -9.25 -2.08
N ILE A 49 -5.82 -9.27 -2.55
CA ILE A 49 -4.77 -10.18 -2.07
C ILE A 49 -3.97 -9.42 -1.04
N ALA A 50 -4.07 -9.83 0.23
CA ALA A 50 -3.44 -9.19 1.38
C ALA A 50 -2.26 -10.02 1.87
N VAL A 51 -1.08 -9.40 1.98
CA VAL A 51 0.16 -10.08 2.39
C VAL A 51 0.79 -9.34 3.56
N ASP A 52 1.10 -10.07 4.63
CA ASP A 52 1.82 -9.51 5.79
C ASP A 52 2.61 -10.62 6.52
N GLY A 53 3.73 -10.28 7.13
CA GLY A 53 4.51 -11.21 7.97
C GLY A 53 3.86 -11.49 9.32
N SER A 54 2.93 -10.64 9.76
CA SER A 54 2.27 -10.75 11.07
C SER A 54 1.00 -11.61 10.99
N ARG A 55 1.06 -12.83 11.46
CA ARG A 55 -0.13 -13.69 11.63
C ARG A 55 -1.19 -13.03 12.51
N VAL A 56 -0.78 -12.28 13.54
CA VAL A 56 -1.71 -11.56 14.42
C VAL A 56 -2.42 -10.45 13.64
N GLY A 57 -1.69 -9.67 12.82
CA GLY A 57 -2.27 -8.64 11.96
C GLY A 57 -3.29 -9.23 10.99
N ILE A 58 -2.94 -10.30 10.30
CA ILE A 58 -3.84 -11.01 9.37
C ILE A 58 -5.11 -11.50 10.09
N ASN A 59 -4.98 -12.12 11.27
CA ASN A 59 -6.16 -12.60 12.01
C ASN A 59 -7.09 -11.47 12.43
N LEU A 60 -6.55 -10.32 12.85
CA LEU A 60 -7.35 -9.12 13.17
C LEU A 60 -8.07 -8.58 11.93
N MET A 61 -7.37 -8.51 10.80
CA MET A 61 -7.96 -8.12 9.52
C MET A 61 -9.13 -9.04 9.14
N LEU A 62 -8.96 -10.36 9.24
CA LEU A 62 -9.99 -11.32 8.86
C LEU A 62 -11.22 -11.22 9.76
N ALA A 63 -11.04 -11.06 11.07
CA ALA A 63 -12.14 -10.87 12.01
C ALA A 63 -12.95 -9.60 11.69
N GLU A 64 -12.26 -8.49 11.38
CA GLU A 64 -12.92 -7.24 10.98
C GLU A 64 -13.62 -7.36 9.62
N ALA A 65 -13.00 -8.06 8.65
CA ALA A 65 -13.59 -8.30 7.34
C ALA A 65 -14.87 -9.14 7.42
N GLU A 66 -14.92 -10.11 8.35
CA GLU A 66 -16.12 -10.89 8.65
C GLU A 66 -17.23 -9.99 9.22
N ALA A 67 -16.89 -9.16 10.22
CA ALA A 67 -17.82 -8.22 10.83
C ALA A 67 -18.40 -7.20 9.84
N ARG A 68 -17.67 -6.91 8.76
CA ARG A 68 -18.08 -6.00 7.68
C ARG A 68 -18.64 -6.70 6.44
N HIS A 69 -18.82 -8.01 6.48
CA HIS A 69 -19.35 -8.81 5.39
C HIS A 69 -18.58 -8.70 4.06
N CYS A 70 -17.26 -8.44 4.11
CA CYS A 70 -16.41 -8.36 2.92
C CYS A 70 -15.32 -9.45 2.86
N ARG A 71 -15.32 -10.39 3.80
CA ARG A 71 -14.33 -11.47 3.91
C ARG A 71 -14.17 -12.30 2.63
N ASN A 72 -15.27 -12.55 1.91
CA ASN A 72 -15.30 -13.33 0.68
C ASN A 72 -14.56 -12.68 -0.51
N ARG A 73 -14.14 -11.42 -0.37
CA ARG A 73 -13.34 -10.68 -1.37
C ARG A 73 -11.87 -10.63 -1.03
N ILE A 74 -11.45 -11.26 0.07
CA ILE A 74 -10.08 -11.16 0.57
C ILE A 74 -9.41 -12.53 0.54
N GLU A 75 -8.37 -12.64 -0.27
CA GLU A 75 -7.35 -13.68 -0.20
C GLU A 75 -6.19 -13.19 0.66
N HIS A 76 -5.56 -14.05 1.44
CA HIS A 76 -4.52 -13.60 2.35
C HIS A 76 -3.36 -14.58 2.47
N TYR A 77 -2.18 -14.04 2.73
CA TYR A 77 -0.95 -14.79 2.93
C TYR A 77 -0.16 -14.24 4.13
N VAL A 78 0.31 -15.15 4.99
CA VAL A 78 1.28 -14.81 6.03
C VAL A 78 2.65 -15.14 5.47
N LYS A 79 3.36 -14.11 4.97
CA LYS A 79 4.64 -14.24 4.27
C LYS A 79 5.58 -13.11 4.65
N ASP A 80 6.85 -13.44 4.81
CA ASP A 80 7.90 -12.44 4.96
C ASP A 80 8.25 -11.85 3.59
N LEU A 81 7.93 -10.56 3.40
CA LEU A 81 8.20 -9.83 2.16
C LEU A 81 9.69 -9.46 2.00
N GLU A 82 10.50 -9.57 3.06
CA GLU A 82 11.95 -9.35 3.03
C GLU A 82 12.76 -10.65 2.90
N ALA A 83 12.09 -11.83 2.90
CA ALA A 83 12.76 -13.13 2.86
C ALA A 83 13.62 -13.33 1.59
N GLN A 84 14.73 -14.05 1.77
CA GLN A 84 15.63 -14.48 0.67
C GLN A 84 15.89 -15.99 0.79
N PRO A 85 15.38 -16.83 -0.13
CA PRO A 85 14.57 -16.48 -1.32
C PRO A 85 13.18 -15.94 -0.98
N ALA A 86 12.58 -15.22 -1.92
CA ALA A 86 11.27 -14.59 -1.72
C ALA A 86 10.19 -15.63 -1.37
N GLU A 87 9.47 -15.38 -0.26
CA GLU A 87 8.34 -16.22 0.16
C GLU A 87 7.03 -15.88 -0.56
N PHE A 88 6.94 -14.68 -1.13
CA PHE A 88 5.81 -14.22 -1.92
C PHE A 88 6.30 -13.65 -3.25
N VAL A 89 5.69 -14.11 -4.33
CA VAL A 89 6.01 -13.66 -5.70
C VAL A 89 4.88 -12.77 -6.19
N ILE A 90 5.23 -11.56 -6.63
CA ILE A 90 4.30 -10.65 -7.29
C ILE A 90 4.23 -11.09 -8.75
N GLU A 91 3.06 -11.59 -9.16
CA GLU A 91 2.84 -12.07 -10.53
C GLU A 91 2.88 -10.93 -11.54
N PRO A 92 3.64 -11.05 -12.63
CA PRO A 92 3.65 -10.04 -13.69
C PRO A 92 2.24 -9.81 -14.26
N ASP A 93 1.90 -8.54 -14.49
CA ASP A 93 0.58 -8.13 -14.99
C ASP A 93 -0.61 -8.72 -14.20
N GLY A 94 -0.38 -9.06 -12.93
CA GLY A 94 -1.35 -9.75 -12.08
C GLY A 94 -2.42 -8.84 -11.48
N TYR A 95 -2.15 -7.53 -11.36
CA TYR A 95 -2.94 -6.67 -10.49
C TYR A 95 -3.37 -5.37 -11.16
N ASP A 96 -4.62 -4.99 -10.96
CA ASP A 96 -5.16 -3.69 -11.40
C ASP A 96 -4.73 -2.55 -10.45
N LEU A 97 -4.40 -2.90 -9.19
CA LEU A 97 -3.85 -1.99 -8.20
C LEU A 97 -2.85 -2.73 -7.30
N ILE A 98 -1.67 -2.13 -7.08
CA ILE A 98 -0.75 -2.57 -6.02
C ILE A 98 -0.58 -1.42 -5.03
N ALA A 99 -0.81 -1.69 -3.74
CA ALA A 99 -0.59 -0.77 -2.64
C ALA A 99 0.64 -1.19 -1.82
N ASP A 100 1.54 -0.25 -1.58
CA ASP A 100 2.67 -0.35 -0.66
C ASP A 100 2.67 0.88 0.26
N CYS A 101 2.08 0.71 1.44
CA CYS A 101 1.89 1.79 2.38
C CYS A 101 2.66 1.53 3.69
N PHE A 102 3.64 2.38 3.96
CA PHE A 102 4.47 2.36 5.18
C PHE A 102 5.40 1.14 5.30
N PHE A 103 5.65 0.44 4.19
CA PHE A 103 6.61 -0.66 4.15
C PHE A 103 7.65 -0.41 3.06
N LEU A 104 8.90 -0.18 3.45
CA LEU A 104 9.98 0.07 2.51
C LEU A 104 10.90 -1.13 2.39
N HIS A 105 10.73 -1.90 1.32
CA HIS A 105 11.68 -2.92 0.89
C HIS A 105 12.05 -2.70 -0.59
N ARG A 106 13.20 -2.04 -0.84
CA ARG A 106 13.60 -1.60 -2.17
C ARG A 106 13.59 -2.68 -3.26
N PRO A 107 13.97 -3.94 -2.99
CA PRO A 107 13.88 -5.01 -3.99
C PRO A 107 12.47 -5.24 -4.55
N LEU A 108 11.40 -4.93 -3.79
CA LEU A 108 10.03 -5.11 -4.26
C LEU A 108 9.62 -4.14 -5.37
N PHE A 109 10.24 -2.96 -5.49
CA PHE A 109 9.83 -1.97 -6.48
C PHE A 109 9.93 -2.47 -7.93
N SER A 110 10.93 -3.31 -8.23
CA SER A 110 11.03 -3.94 -9.54
C SER A 110 9.84 -4.88 -9.79
N ALA A 111 9.50 -5.73 -8.81
CA ALA A 111 8.37 -6.63 -8.91
C ALA A 111 7.02 -5.89 -8.96
N ILE A 112 6.86 -4.82 -8.19
CA ILE A 112 5.69 -3.93 -8.22
C ILE A 112 5.50 -3.34 -9.62
N ARG A 113 6.59 -2.81 -10.22
CA ARG A 113 6.56 -2.23 -11.57
C ARG A 113 6.01 -3.20 -12.62
N PHE A 114 6.44 -4.46 -12.56
CA PHE A 114 5.99 -5.47 -13.51
C PHE A 114 4.66 -6.13 -13.11
N GLY A 115 4.30 -6.11 -11.83
CA GLY A 115 3.09 -6.72 -11.30
C GLY A 115 1.81 -5.95 -11.62
N VAL A 116 1.89 -4.62 -11.72
CA VAL A 116 0.73 -3.79 -12.12
C VAL A 116 0.44 -4.01 -13.60
N ARG A 117 -0.82 -4.29 -13.96
CA ARG A 117 -1.26 -4.43 -15.35
C ARG A 117 -1.11 -3.13 -16.15
N PRO A 118 -0.97 -3.17 -17.47
CA PRO A 118 -1.13 -1.98 -18.30
C PRO A 118 -2.45 -1.26 -17.98
N GLY A 119 -2.39 0.06 -17.77
CA GLY A 119 -3.53 0.87 -17.32
C GLY A 119 -3.84 0.79 -15.81
N GLY A 120 -3.23 -0.13 -15.08
CA GLY A 120 -3.39 -0.30 -13.64
C GLY A 120 -2.63 0.74 -12.82
N LEU A 121 -2.78 0.67 -11.48
CA LEU A 121 -2.31 1.67 -10.53
C LEU A 121 -1.30 1.11 -9.53
N PHE A 122 -0.29 1.90 -9.24
CA PHE A 122 0.54 1.76 -8.05
C PHE A 122 0.19 2.86 -7.05
N VAL A 123 -0.02 2.49 -5.80
CA VAL A 123 -0.21 3.40 -4.67
C VAL A 123 0.96 3.23 -3.71
N GLY A 124 1.79 4.25 -3.60
CA GLY A 124 2.89 4.31 -2.65
C GLY A 124 2.62 5.37 -1.57
N ALA A 125 2.83 5.03 -0.30
CA ALA A 125 2.80 5.97 0.80
C ALA A 125 3.92 5.60 1.78
N LEU A 126 5.06 6.32 1.75
CA LEU A 126 6.26 5.93 2.45
C LEU A 126 6.84 7.06 3.29
N HIS A 127 7.50 6.70 4.39
CA HIS A 127 8.21 7.67 5.19
C HIS A 127 9.45 8.21 4.44
N VAL A 128 9.64 9.52 4.55
CA VAL A 128 10.80 10.23 3.99
C VAL A 128 11.51 10.98 5.10
N SER A 129 12.84 11.09 4.98
CA SER A 129 13.66 11.87 5.92
C SER A 129 13.43 13.37 5.72
N ALA A 130 13.38 14.13 6.82
CA ALA A 130 13.39 15.57 6.76
C ALA A 130 14.69 16.09 6.09
N PRO A 131 14.64 17.24 5.40
CA PRO A 131 15.83 17.85 4.81
C PRO A 131 16.92 18.06 5.87
N GLY A 132 18.16 17.60 5.58
CA GLY A 132 19.32 17.78 6.45
C GLY A 132 19.54 16.67 7.50
N LEU A 133 18.64 15.71 7.64
CA LEU A 133 18.87 14.52 8.45
C LEU A 133 19.58 13.44 7.63
N ASP A 134 20.64 12.86 8.21
CA ASP A 134 21.42 11.80 7.59
C ASP A 134 20.59 10.53 7.44
N ASN A 135 20.48 10.03 6.20
CA ASN A 135 19.65 8.89 5.79
C ASN A 135 20.19 7.52 6.25
N ARG A 136 20.62 7.38 7.48
CA ARG A 136 21.11 6.08 8.02
C ARG A 136 19.99 5.07 8.28
N HIS A 137 18.72 5.49 8.17
CA HIS A 137 17.59 4.58 8.38
C HIS A 137 17.22 3.89 7.07
N ARG A 138 17.49 2.57 6.99
CA ARG A 138 17.17 1.72 5.82
C ARG A 138 15.67 1.71 5.46
N PHE A 139 14.80 2.17 6.35
CA PHE A 139 13.35 2.19 6.21
C PHE A 139 12.77 3.54 5.79
N VAL A 140 13.59 4.48 5.35
CA VAL A 140 13.17 5.84 4.98
C VAL A 140 13.74 6.20 3.61
N LEU A 141 12.94 6.83 2.76
CA LEU A 141 13.37 7.38 1.48
C LEU A 141 13.91 8.80 1.64
N LYS A 142 14.65 9.27 0.63
CA LYS A 142 14.90 10.71 0.47
C LYS A 142 13.63 11.37 -0.07
N GLN A 143 13.42 12.64 0.30
CA GLN A 143 12.32 13.42 -0.24
C GLN A 143 12.36 13.44 -1.79
N GLY A 144 11.25 13.18 -2.44
CA GLY A 144 11.13 13.10 -3.90
C GLY A 144 11.65 11.80 -4.53
N GLN A 145 12.22 10.88 -3.75
CA GLN A 145 12.78 9.64 -4.28
C GLN A 145 11.70 8.70 -4.83
N LEU A 146 10.54 8.61 -4.16
CA LEU A 146 9.41 7.79 -4.61
C LEU A 146 8.87 8.32 -5.96
N VAL A 147 8.65 9.62 -6.03
CA VAL A 147 8.19 10.30 -7.25
C VAL A 147 9.20 10.16 -8.38
N GLY A 148 10.50 10.37 -8.10
CA GLY A 148 11.57 10.21 -9.10
C GLY A 148 11.60 8.80 -9.69
N MET A 149 11.55 7.78 -8.85
CA MET A 149 11.54 6.38 -9.27
C MET A 149 10.37 6.06 -10.20
N VAL A 150 9.17 6.51 -9.88
CA VAL A 150 7.98 6.26 -10.69
C VAL A 150 8.03 7.00 -12.03
N ARG A 151 8.60 8.23 -12.04
CA ARG A 151 8.87 8.96 -13.29
C ARG A 151 9.88 8.23 -14.18
N ASP A 152 10.92 7.63 -13.60
CA ASP A 152 11.90 6.82 -14.34
C ASP A 152 11.27 5.54 -14.92
N TRP A 153 10.16 5.05 -14.36
CA TRP A 153 9.36 3.98 -14.97
C TRP A 153 8.57 4.45 -16.19
N GLY A 154 8.47 5.75 -16.42
CA GLY A 154 7.63 6.34 -17.46
C GLY A 154 6.14 6.36 -17.13
N TRP A 155 5.78 6.24 -15.84
CA TRP A 155 4.38 6.18 -15.41
C TRP A 155 3.81 7.57 -15.14
N LYS A 156 2.50 7.71 -15.37
CA LYS A 156 1.77 8.95 -15.14
C LYS A 156 1.39 9.06 -13.66
N ILE A 157 1.83 10.10 -12.97
CA ILE A 157 1.40 10.42 -11.62
C ILE A 157 0.03 11.09 -11.67
N LEU A 158 -0.97 10.46 -11.03
CA LEU A 158 -2.36 10.96 -10.98
C LEU A 158 -2.64 11.72 -9.69
N TYR A 159 -1.91 11.38 -8.63
CA TYR A 159 -2.05 11.97 -7.30
C TYR A 159 -0.68 12.04 -6.63
N GLU A 160 -0.38 13.14 -5.99
CA GLU A 160 0.84 13.32 -5.20
C GLU A 160 0.49 14.14 -3.96
N SER A 161 1.00 13.74 -2.81
CA SER A 161 0.87 14.49 -1.58
C SER A 161 2.08 14.31 -0.66
N LYS A 162 2.33 15.35 0.13
CA LYS A 162 3.34 15.39 1.19
C LYS A 162 2.61 15.63 2.50
N ASP A 163 3.08 15.01 3.58
CA ASP A 163 2.60 15.21 4.96
C ASP A 163 1.16 14.74 5.27
N LEU A 164 0.70 13.63 4.69
CA LEU A 164 -0.71 13.22 4.77
C LEU A 164 -1.09 12.23 5.86
N ASP A 165 -0.19 11.73 6.65
CA ASP A 165 -0.57 10.85 7.77
C ASP A 165 0.05 11.33 9.08
N THR A 166 -0.52 12.41 9.62
CA THR A 166 -0.12 13.01 10.90
C THR A 166 -0.30 12.06 12.09
N ASN A 167 -1.08 10.99 11.95
CA ASN A 167 -1.33 10.02 13.02
C ASN A 167 -0.18 9.02 13.24
N ARG A 168 0.82 8.97 12.38
CA ARG A 168 2.00 8.10 12.48
C ARG A 168 3.32 8.85 12.34
N ALA A 169 3.32 10.17 12.39
CA ALA A 169 4.54 10.95 12.31
C ALA A 169 5.47 10.60 13.48
N VAL A 170 6.56 9.93 13.18
CA VAL A 170 7.72 9.87 14.06
C VAL A 170 8.41 11.23 13.95
N GLU A 171 8.81 11.81 15.07
CA GLU A 171 9.46 13.11 15.12
C GLU A 171 10.62 13.19 14.10
N GLY A 172 10.58 14.15 13.18
CA GLY A 172 11.57 14.33 12.11
C GLY A 172 11.34 13.50 10.84
N GLN A 173 10.21 12.80 10.70
CA GLN A 173 9.82 12.10 9.48
C GLN A 173 8.56 12.73 8.88
N SER A 174 8.53 12.84 7.55
CA SER A 174 7.32 13.16 6.79
C SER A 174 6.91 11.96 5.94
N THR A 175 5.74 12.01 5.31
CA THR A 175 5.24 10.95 4.43
C THR A 175 5.06 11.50 3.03
N GLU A 176 5.63 10.86 2.02
CA GLU A 176 5.26 11.05 0.62
C GLU A 176 4.27 9.98 0.20
N ALA A 177 3.20 10.41 -0.46
CA ALA A 177 2.21 9.52 -1.04
C ALA A 177 1.97 9.87 -2.51
N LEU A 178 1.80 8.86 -3.35
CA LEU A 178 1.43 9.01 -4.75
C LEU A 178 0.49 7.92 -5.23
N VAL A 179 -0.24 8.23 -6.30
CA VAL A 179 -0.90 7.24 -7.15
C VAL A 179 -0.35 7.43 -8.57
N ALA A 180 0.17 6.37 -9.14
CA ALA A 180 0.72 6.38 -10.49
C ALA A 180 0.07 5.31 -11.35
N GLN A 181 -0.17 5.65 -12.62
CA GLN A 181 -0.76 4.76 -13.60
C GLN A 181 0.29 4.24 -14.58
N ARG A 182 0.34 2.92 -14.72
CA ARG A 182 1.14 2.28 -15.77
C ARG A 182 0.52 2.62 -17.15
N PRO A 183 1.31 2.97 -18.17
CA PRO A 183 0.81 3.11 -19.53
C PRO A 183 0.06 1.87 -20.00
N ALA A 184 -0.97 2.09 -20.84
CA ALA A 184 -1.78 1.02 -21.45
C ALA A 184 -0.98 0.25 -22.52
#